data_c054d5eb28eade61fe6d73a4be475cc6
#
_entry.id   c054d5eb28eade61fe6d73a4be475cc6
#
_cell.length_a   1.000
_cell.length_b   1.000
_cell.length_c   1.000
_cell.angle_alpha   90.00
_cell.angle_beta   90.00
_cell.angle_gamma   90.00
#
_symmetry.space_group_name_H-M   'P 1'
#
loop_
_entity.id
_entity.type
_entity.pdbx_description
1 polymer ?
#
loop_
_entity_poly.entity_id
_entity_poly.type
_entity_poly.pdbx_seq_one_letter_code
_entity_poly.pdbx_strand_id
1 'polypeptide(L)'
;MDSKSIIFLSAESLAAKVKSKEISPTEVVKAYLEQIELLNPQINAYITVMADEALAEAHVAEQKLISGENKGALFGVPIGVKDQIHTKGIPTTSASKIKSNFVPISDATVVNKLKKSGGIILGKLNMTEFAMGDPITSAYGITHNPWDLDRSPGTSSTGSGAATASFMCATSLGEDTGGSIRGPAANCGLVGIRPTWGRVSRFGVDGASWSLDTIGPISRTVKDCALTLGSIAGHDLNDPRTSKLTIPDYVEKLTGEIKGIRIGLIKEFLDPDIMGLDHRLRQGILDSVDVLSDLGAVVEEISIPLSPYSGAASRTISAVERSSLHPEWLRNNLEELHPNTRIAFTAGELIPAQIYYKAQKLRTLIRKQTTEALKDFDILAMPVDSGPAQIMNLTPGVPSKESADRAIKNASYRGLFSLVSCPALSVCCGFADENGKKLPLGLQLAGRPFDEAKLLNVAYSYEQNTEWHTRKPPL
;
A
#
# COMPACT_ATOMS: atom_id res chain seq x y z
N MET A 1 12.71 27.65 -7.08
CA MET A 1 12.22 27.15 -5.77
C MET A 1 13.37 26.38 -5.15
N ASP A 2 13.56 26.43 -3.83
CA ASP A 2 14.61 25.59 -3.22
C ASP A 2 14.17 24.11 -3.17
N SER A 3 15.16 23.19 -3.10
CA SER A 3 14.92 21.75 -3.12
C SER A 3 13.95 21.32 -2.01
N LYS A 4 14.04 21.91 -0.79
CA LYS A 4 13.14 21.59 0.32
C LYS A 4 11.69 21.97 0.04
N SER A 5 11.46 23.12 -0.60
CA SER A 5 10.11 23.55 -0.98
C SER A 5 9.51 22.62 -2.05
N ILE A 6 10.32 22.12 -2.97
CA ILE A 6 9.89 21.21 -4.05
C ILE A 6 9.41 19.88 -3.51
N ILE A 7 10.17 19.21 -2.64
CA ILE A 7 9.82 17.86 -2.14
C ILE A 7 8.56 17.82 -1.27
N PHE A 8 8.17 18.97 -0.68
CA PHE A 8 6.96 19.05 0.13
C PHE A 8 5.67 19.27 -0.69
N LEU A 9 5.78 19.60 -1.99
CA LEU A 9 4.61 19.69 -2.86
C LEU A 9 3.93 18.32 -3.03
N SER A 10 2.61 18.32 -3.18
CA SER A 10 1.85 17.13 -3.58
C SER A 10 2.22 16.71 -5.00
N ALA A 11 1.97 15.46 -5.38
CA ALA A 11 2.20 14.99 -6.76
C ALA A 11 1.39 15.81 -7.78
N GLU A 12 0.14 16.15 -7.40
CA GLU A 12 -0.71 17.00 -8.25
C GLU A 12 -0.11 18.40 -8.42
N SER A 13 0.32 19.04 -7.33
CA SER A 13 0.94 20.36 -7.36
C SER A 13 2.26 20.37 -8.15
N LEU A 14 3.08 19.32 -8.02
CA LEU A 14 4.29 19.13 -8.83
C LEU A 14 3.94 19.07 -10.31
N ALA A 15 3.00 18.22 -10.72
CA ALA A 15 2.57 18.11 -12.11
C ALA A 15 2.03 19.43 -12.66
N ALA A 16 1.25 20.17 -11.86
CA ALA A 16 0.70 21.47 -12.26
C ALA A 16 1.83 22.50 -12.47
N LYS A 17 2.76 22.64 -11.49
CA LYS A 17 3.87 23.60 -11.57
C LYS A 17 4.88 23.27 -12.66
N VAL A 18 5.11 21.98 -12.94
CA VAL A 18 5.94 21.58 -14.08
C VAL A 18 5.25 21.98 -15.40
N LYS A 19 3.95 21.70 -15.55
CA LYS A 19 3.19 22.05 -16.77
C LYS A 19 3.10 23.56 -17.00
N SER A 20 3.00 24.36 -15.93
CA SER A 20 3.03 25.84 -16.01
C SER A 20 4.42 26.41 -16.22
N LYS A 21 5.47 25.59 -16.24
CA LYS A 21 6.89 25.98 -16.37
C LYS A 21 7.41 26.81 -15.19
N GLU A 22 6.78 26.71 -14.00
CA GLU A 22 7.29 27.36 -12.78
C GLU A 22 8.50 26.61 -12.21
N ILE A 23 8.56 25.28 -12.40
CA ILE A 23 9.69 24.43 -12.05
C ILE A 23 9.96 23.47 -13.22
N SER A 24 11.23 23.09 -13.44
CA SER A 24 11.57 22.12 -14.47
C SER A 24 11.51 20.68 -13.93
N PRO A 25 11.23 19.66 -14.79
CA PRO A 25 11.36 18.26 -14.41
C PRO A 25 12.72 17.91 -13.82
N THR A 26 13.78 18.52 -14.36
CA THR A 26 15.16 18.31 -13.91
C THR A 26 15.38 18.84 -12.47
N GLU A 27 14.87 20.04 -12.15
CA GLU A 27 14.92 20.58 -10.77
C GLU A 27 14.15 19.67 -9.80
N VAL A 28 12.97 19.19 -10.21
CA VAL A 28 12.17 18.28 -9.38
C VAL A 28 12.94 17.00 -9.10
N VAL A 29 13.46 16.31 -10.12
CA VAL A 29 14.17 15.04 -9.95
C VAL A 29 15.44 15.23 -9.10
N LYS A 30 16.21 16.30 -9.31
CA LYS A 30 17.40 16.61 -8.49
C LYS A 30 17.05 16.77 -7.00
N ALA A 31 15.98 17.53 -6.68
CA ALA A 31 15.55 17.73 -5.30
C ALA A 31 15.21 16.41 -4.60
N TYR A 32 14.54 15.48 -5.29
CA TYR A 32 14.22 14.17 -4.74
C TYR A 32 15.44 13.25 -4.64
N LEU A 33 16.39 13.29 -5.59
CA LEU A 33 17.64 12.54 -5.50
C LEU A 33 18.51 13.02 -4.33
N GLU A 34 18.60 14.32 -4.09
CA GLU A 34 19.25 14.91 -2.91
C GLU A 34 18.62 14.39 -1.60
N GLN A 35 17.29 14.33 -1.55
CA GLN A 35 16.57 13.79 -0.39
C GLN A 35 16.83 12.30 -0.19
N ILE A 36 16.90 11.52 -1.26
CA ILE A 36 17.25 10.09 -1.21
C ILE A 36 18.69 9.92 -0.68
N GLU A 37 19.65 10.68 -1.20
CA GLU A 37 21.04 10.63 -0.75
C GLU A 37 21.16 10.95 0.73
N LEU A 38 20.41 11.93 1.21
CA LEU A 38 20.39 12.35 2.61
C LEU A 38 19.81 11.28 3.55
N LEU A 39 18.66 10.71 3.22
CA LEU A 39 17.86 9.90 4.16
C LEU A 39 17.93 8.40 3.94
N ASN A 40 18.22 7.93 2.71
CA ASN A 40 18.22 6.50 2.44
C ASN A 40 19.28 5.71 3.24
N PRO A 41 20.46 6.25 3.56
CA PRO A 41 21.42 5.55 4.43
C PRO A 41 20.86 5.19 5.81
N GLN A 42 19.91 5.98 6.34
CA GLN A 42 19.30 5.74 7.65
C GLN A 42 17.98 4.96 7.55
N ILE A 43 17.15 5.27 6.55
CA ILE A 43 15.80 4.69 6.38
C ILE A 43 15.84 3.37 5.62
N ASN A 44 16.78 3.21 4.68
CA ASN A 44 16.93 2.05 3.80
C ASN A 44 15.63 1.72 3.01
N ALA A 45 15.01 2.75 2.44
CA ALA A 45 13.78 2.62 1.69
C ALA A 45 13.97 2.22 0.22
N TYR A 46 15.15 2.50 -0.37
CA TYR A 46 15.52 2.11 -1.74
C TYR A 46 16.56 0.99 -1.73
N ILE A 47 16.32 -0.05 -2.53
CA ILE A 47 17.33 -1.08 -2.87
C ILE A 47 18.18 -0.58 -4.04
N THR A 48 17.53 -0.01 -5.07
CA THR A 48 18.20 0.53 -6.27
C THR A 48 17.71 1.93 -6.53
N VAL A 49 18.61 2.91 -6.58
CA VAL A 49 18.33 4.28 -7.00
C VAL A 49 18.72 4.41 -8.47
N MET A 50 17.79 4.89 -9.31
CA MET A 50 17.95 5.05 -10.77
C MET A 50 18.30 6.51 -11.09
N ALA A 51 19.38 7.04 -10.51
CA ALA A 51 19.69 8.46 -10.60
C ALA A 51 19.94 8.91 -12.04
N ASP A 52 20.78 8.19 -12.78
CA ASP A 52 21.15 8.55 -14.16
C ASP A 52 19.94 8.42 -15.11
N GLU A 53 19.17 7.33 -15.00
CA GLU A 53 17.97 7.11 -15.80
C GLU A 53 16.90 8.16 -15.48
N ALA A 54 16.69 8.48 -14.21
CA ALA A 54 15.71 9.46 -13.78
C ALA A 54 16.08 10.87 -14.28
N LEU A 55 17.35 11.26 -14.24
CA LEU A 55 17.81 12.53 -14.79
C LEU A 55 17.68 12.55 -16.30
N ALA A 56 18.01 11.47 -17.01
CA ALA A 56 17.84 11.37 -18.45
C ALA A 56 16.34 11.49 -18.84
N GLU A 57 15.43 10.79 -18.12
CA GLU A 57 13.99 10.92 -18.32
C GLU A 57 13.49 12.35 -18.02
N ALA A 58 14.04 13.01 -16.98
CA ALA A 58 13.72 14.41 -16.65
C ALA A 58 14.12 15.39 -17.77
N HIS A 59 15.31 15.22 -18.35
CA HIS A 59 15.74 16.01 -19.50
C HIS A 59 14.85 15.80 -20.74
N VAL A 60 14.43 14.55 -21.00
CA VAL A 60 13.46 14.27 -22.08
C VAL A 60 12.11 14.94 -21.79
N ALA A 61 11.64 14.89 -20.54
CA ALA A 61 10.41 15.58 -20.14
C ALA A 61 10.52 17.09 -20.29
N GLU A 62 11.68 17.68 -20.01
CA GLU A 62 11.95 19.11 -20.19
C GLU A 62 11.87 19.53 -21.67
N GLN A 63 12.44 18.72 -22.58
CA GLN A 63 12.30 18.96 -24.02
C GLN A 63 10.84 18.90 -24.48
N LYS A 64 10.08 17.91 -24.00
CA LYS A 64 8.63 17.80 -24.26
C LYS A 64 7.84 19.00 -23.71
N LEU A 65 8.24 19.53 -22.55
CA LEU A 65 7.64 20.71 -21.95
C LEU A 65 7.86 21.97 -22.85
N ILE A 66 9.06 22.11 -23.43
CA ILE A 66 9.41 23.19 -24.32
C ILE A 66 8.60 23.10 -25.64
N SER A 67 8.49 21.88 -26.20
CA SER A 67 7.73 21.65 -27.47
C SER A 67 6.20 21.66 -27.27
N GLY A 68 5.70 21.81 -26.04
CA GLY A 68 4.26 21.79 -25.74
C GLY A 68 3.64 20.38 -25.66
N GLU A 69 4.46 19.33 -25.61
CA GLU A 69 4.03 17.93 -25.52
C GLU A 69 3.92 17.44 -24.06
N ASN A 70 3.60 18.33 -23.13
CA ASN A 70 3.53 18.13 -21.69
C ASN A 70 2.24 17.39 -21.25
N LYS A 71 1.92 16.29 -21.91
CA LYS A 71 0.71 15.49 -21.67
C LYS A 71 0.95 14.46 -20.55
N GLY A 72 -0.13 14.14 -19.82
CA GLY A 72 -0.16 13.12 -18.79
C GLY A 72 -0.41 13.70 -17.39
N ALA A 73 -1.14 12.95 -16.59
CA ALA A 73 -1.57 13.39 -15.26
C ALA A 73 -0.39 13.52 -14.27
N LEU A 74 0.65 12.69 -14.43
CA LEU A 74 1.83 12.63 -13.57
C LEU A 74 3.08 13.25 -14.22
N PHE A 75 2.92 14.20 -15.17
CA PHE A 75 4.03 14.75 -15.94
C PHE A 75 5.09 15.41 -15.03
N GLY A 76 6.32 14.85 -15.04
CA GLY A 76 7.45 15.30 -14.23
C GLY A 76 7.40 14.88 -12.75
N VAL A 77 6.46 14.02 -12.36
CA VAL A 77 6.29 13.57 -10.96
C VAL A 77 7.26 12.42 -10.66
N PRO A 78 8.10 12.52 -9.60
CA PRO A 78 9.00 11.45 -9.16
C PRO A 78 8.26 10.33 -8.41
N ILE A 79 8.46 9.08 -8.85
CA ILE A 79 7.71 7.92 -8.37
C ILE A 79 8.67 6.80 -7.95
N GLY A 80 8.40 6.18 -6.80
CA GLY A 80 9.07 4.95 -6.39
C GLY A 80 8.24 3.71 -6.70
N VAL A 81 8.86 2.59 -7.06
CA VAL A 81 8.14 1.34 -7.32
C VAL A 81 8.69 0.19 -6.48
N LYS A 82 7.81 -0.57 -5.82
CA LYS A 82 8.18 -1.74 -5.01
C LYS A 82 9.01 -2.73 -5.82
N ASP A 83 10.05 -3.33 -5.21
CA ASP A 83 11.07 -4.10 -5.91
C ASP A 83 10.62 -5.47 -6.48
N GLN A 84 9.35 -5.81 -6.39
CA GLN A 84 8.77 -6.95 -7.12
C GLN A 84 8.09 -6.54 -8.44
N ILE A 85 8.04 -5.23 -8.75
CA ILE A 85 7.43 -4.70 -9.96
C ILE A 85 8.52 -4.57 -11.03
N HIS A 86 8.41 -5.34 -12.12
CA HIS A 86 9.39 -5.38 -13.19
C HIS A 86 9.60 -4.00 -13.82
N THR A 87 10.85 -3.56 -13.83
CA THR A 87 11.31 -2.34 -14.49
C THR A 87 12.39 -2.73 -15.49
N LYS A 88 12.14 -2.54 -16.77
CA LYS A 88 13.03 -2.99 -17.85
C LYS A 88 14.46 -2.49 -17.65
N GLY A 89 15.43 -3.41 -17.70
CA GLY A 89 16.86 -3.11 -17.58
C GLY A 89 17.34 -2.83 -16.16
N ILE A 90 16.43 -2.84 -15.14
CA ILE A 90 16.76 -2.53 -13.75
C ILE A 90 16.61 -3.80 -12.90
N PRO A 91 17.55 -4.15 -12.03
CA PRO A 91 17.43 -5.29 -11.13
C PRO A 91 16.11 -5.26 -10.37
N THR A 92 15.40 -6.40 -10.35
CA THR A 92 14.11 -6.57 -9.67
C THR A 92 14.19 -7.82 -8.82
N THR A 93 14.53 -7.64 -7.55
CA THR A 93 15.03 -8.71 -6.69
C THR A 93 14.00 -9.32 -5.76
N SER A 94 12.82 -8.69 -5.62
CA SER A 94 11.82 -9.05 -4.59
C SER A 94 12.45 -9.14 -3.18
N ALA A 95 13.49 -8.31 -2.95
CA ALA A 95 14.30 -8.26 -1.72
C ALA A 95 14.96 -9.60 -1.35
N SER A 96 15.24 -10.47 -2.30
CA SER A 96 15.84 -11.80 -2.12
C SER A 96 17.19 -11.94 -2.82
N LYS A 97 18.08 -12.69 -2.20
CA LYS A 97 19.37 -13.11 -2.82
C LYS A 97 19.13 -13.97 -4.07
N ILE A 98 18.10 -14.82 -4.06
CA ILE A 98 17.76 -15.71 -5.19
C ILE A 98 17.56 -14.94 -6.50
N LYS A 99 17.03 -13.72 -6.43
CA LYS A 99 16.76 -12.87 -7.59
C LYS A 99 17.75 -11.69 -7.72
N SER A 100 18.86 -11.68 -7.02
CA SER A 100 19.82 -10.56 -7.02
C SER A 100 20.29 -10.16 -8.43
N ASN A 101 20.38 -11.12 -9.35
CA ASN A 101 20.83 -10.91 -10.73
C ASN A 101 19.67 -10.87 -11.75
N PHE A 102 18.42 -10.87 -11.29
CA PHE A 102 17.28 -10.85 -12.20
C PHE A 102 17.03 -9.45 -12.73
N VAL A 103 17.20 -9.26 -14.04
CA VAL A 103 16.94 -8.01 -14.75
C VAL A 103 15.82 -8.25 -15.77
N PRO A 104 14.64 -7.63 -15.59
CA PRO A 104 13.52 -7.80 -16.51
C PRO A 104 13.83 -7.23 -17.90
N ILE A 105 13.39 -7.93 -18.95
CA ILE A 105 13.51 -7.50 -20.37
C ILE A 105 12.38 -6.56 -20.80
N SER A 106 11.35 -6.41 -19.97
CA SER A 106 10.18 -5.54 -20.20
C SER A 106 9.69 -4.91 -18.91
N ASP A 107 9.06 -3.75 -19.03
CA ASP A 107 8.36 -3.12 -17.91
C ASP A 107 7.07 -3.89 -17.58
N ALA A 108 6.70 -3.90 -16.31
CA ALA A 108 5.34 -4.23 -15.89
C ALA A 108 4.33 -3.26 -16.50
N THR A 109 3.10 -3.71 -16.73
CA THR A 109 2.05 -2.83 -17.29
C THR A 109 1.86 -1.55 -16.49
N VAL A 110 1.92 -1.62 -15.16
CA VAL A 110 1.79 -0.44 -14.28
C VAL A 110 2.94 0.55 -14.48
N VAL A 111 4.17 0.07 -14.67
CA VAL A 111 5.34 0.93 -14.95
C VAL A 111 5.19 1.63 -16.31
N ASN A 112 4.80 0.88 -17.34
CA ASN A 112 4.52 1.45 -18.66
C ASN A 112 3.42 2.54 -18.60
N LYS A 113 2.36 2.32 -17.83
CA LYS A 113 1.27 3.27 -17.64
C LYS A 113 1.74 4.53 -16.90
N LEU A 114 2.55 4.39 -15.84
CA LEU A 114 3.14 5.54 -15.14
C LEU A 114 4.01 6.40 -16.08
N LYS A 115 4.93 5.77 -16.84
CA LYS A 115 5.77 6.45 -17.83
C LYS A 115 4.94 7.14 -18.91
N LYS A 116 3.86 6.50 -19.42
CA LYS A 116 2.91 7.11 -20.36
C LYS A 116 2.17 8.31 -19.77
N SER A 117 1.92 8.31 -18.46
CA SER A 117 1.35 9.45 -17.73
C SER A 117 2.37 10.56 -17.44
N GLY A 118 3.62 10.39 -17.89
CA GLY A 118 4.72 11.34 -17.69
C GLY A 118 5.43 11.26 -16.35
N GLY A 119 5.15 10.22 -15.54
CA GLY A 119 5.85 9.98 -14.28
C GLY A 119 7.28 9.50 -14.48
N ILE A 120 8.19 9.92 -13.61
CA ILE A 120 9.62 9.59 -13.64
C ILE A 120 9.93 8.61 -12.52
N ILE A 121 10.44 7.42 -12.87
CA ILE A 121 10.75 6.39 -11.88
C ILE A 121 12.12 6.67 -11.25
N LEU A 122 12.15 6.88 -9.91
CA LEU A 122 13.38 7.15 -9.17
C LEU A 122 14.15 5.89 -8.76
N GLY A 123 13.48 4.74 -8.68
CA GLY A 123 14.14 3.50 -8.27
C GLY A 123 13.21 2.43 -7.72
N LYS A 124 13.85 1.37 -7.22
CA LYS A 124 13.24 0.16 -6.67
C LYS A 124 13.19 0.25 -5.15
N LEU A 125 11.99 0.22 -4.62
CA LEU A 125 11.74 0.38 -3.18
C LEU A 125 11.85 -0.94 -2.44
N ASN A 126 12.49 -0.90 -1.28
CA ASN A 126 12.70 -2.05 -0.42
C ASN A 126 11.36 -2.67 0.02
N MET A 127 11.40 -3.93 0.31
CA MET A 127 10.24 -4.72 0.69
C MET A 127 10.67 -5.90 1.57
N THR A 128 9.73 -6.60 2.16
CA THR A 128 10.04 -7.89 2.79
C THR A 128 10.21 -8.96 1.71
N GLU A 129 11.15 -9.87 1.90
CA GLU A 129 11.49 -10.92 0.94
C GLU A 129 10.24 -11.64 0.43
N PHE A 130 10.03 -11.65 -0.90
CA PHE A 130 8.85 -12.21 -1.58
C PHE A 130 7.50 -11.79 -0.97
N ALA A 131 7.42 -10.59 -0.43
CA ALA A 131 6.23 -10.03 0.21
C ALA A 131 5.71 -10.86 1.41
N MET A 132 6.61 -11.51 2.17
CA MET A 132 6.27 -12.41 3.29
C MET A 132 5.67 -11.72 4.53
N GLY A 133 5.81 -10.41 4.65
CA GLY A 133 5.17 -9.66 5.74
C GLY A 133 5.94 -9.59 7.06
N ASP A 134 7.14 -10.13 7.14
CA ASP A 134 8.05 -9.96 8.28
C ASP A 134 9.06 -8.84 7.95
N PRO A 135 9.15 -7.77 8.76
CA PRO A 135 9.92 -6.56 8.42
C PRO A 135 11.43 -6.79 8.32
N ILE A 136 11.98 -7.87 8.88
CA ILE A 136 13.43 -8.11 8.92
C ILE A 136 13.95 -8.99 7.78
N THR A 137 13.09 -9.42 6.85
CA THR A 137 13.44 -10.47 5.89
C THR A 137 14.12 -9.99 4.62
N SER A 138 14.30 -8.69 4.40
CA SER A 138 15.00 -8.19 3.20
C SER A 138 16.48 -8.56 3.19
N ALA A 139 16.96 -9.13 2.09
CA ALA A 139 18.37 -9.40 1.86
C ALA A 139 19.22 -8.12 1.71
N TYR A 140 18.56 -6.97 1.51
CA TYR A 140 19.17 -5.65 1.33
C TYR A 140 19.11 -4.78 2.59
N GLY A 141 18.85 -5.39 3.74
CA GLY A 141 18.73 -4.71 5.03
C GLY A 141 17.30 -4.27 5.36
N ILE A 142 17.11 -3.94 6.61
CA ILE A 142 15.81 -3.59 7.17
C ILE A 142 15.45 -2.15 6.79
N THR A 143 14.19 -1.92 6.41
CA THR A 143 13.65 -0.57 6.24
C THR A 143 13.11 -0.06 7.58
N HIS A 144 13.47 1.15 7.95
CA HIS A 144 13.09 1.81 9.18
C HIS A 144 11.88 2.73 9.00
N ASN A 145 11.05 2.85 10.04
CA ASN A 145 9.92 3.76 10.03
C ASN A 145 10.38 5.21 10.27
N PRO A 146 10.02 6.17 9.41
CA PRO A 146 10.43 7.57 9.56
C PRO A 146 9.93 8.25 10.84
N TRP A 147 8.87 7.74 11.46
CA TRP A 147 8.34 8.28 12.72
C TRP A 147 9.08 7.78 13.96
N ASP A 148 9.65 6.57 13.86
CA ASP A 148 10.48 5.96 14.90
C ASP A 148 11.29 4.81 14.28
N LEU A 149 12.61 4.97 14.18
CA LEU A 149 13.51 4.06 13.50
C LEU A 149 13.53 2.63 14.07
N ASP A 150 13.11 2.44 15.33
CA ASP A 150 13.04 1.12 15.96
C ASP A 150 11.76 0.35 15.59
N ARG A 151 10.84 1.01 14.86
CA ARG A 151 9.53 0.45 14.53
C ARG A 151 9.39 0.08 13.06
N SER A 152 8.48 -0.87 12.82
CA SER A 152 8.16 -1.31 11.48
C SER A 152 7.45 -0.20 10.69
N PRO A 153 7.89 0.09 9.46
CA PRO A 153 7.15 1.00 8.56
C PRO A 153 5.88 0.35 7.98
N GLY A 154 5.53 -0.87 8.45
CA GLY A 154 4.48 -1.70 7.87
C GLY A 154 4.98 -2.57 6.72
N THR A 155 4.37 -3.74 6.55
CA THR A 155 4.78 -4.76 5.60
C THR A 155 3.67 -5.08 4.60
N SER A 156 4.04 -5.59 3.42
CA SER A 156 5.35 -5.92 2.89
C SER A 156 5.99 -4.78 2.06
N SER A 157 5.27 -3.70 1.72
CA SER A 157 5.77 -2.55 0.94
C SER A 157 6.50 -1.55 1.86
N THR A 158 7.52 -2.04 2.59
CA THR A 158 8.25 -1.28 3.62
C THR A 158 8.84 0.01 3.08
N GLY A 159 9.58 -0.09 1.97
CA GLY A 159 10.19 1.05 1.32
C GLY A 159 9.17 2.00 0.69
N SER A 160 8.03 1.49 0.18
CA SER A 160 7.00 2.35 -0.40
C SER A 160 6.38 3.28 0.65
N GLY A 161 6.06 2.75 1.85
CA GLY A 161 5.60 3.57 2.96
C GLY A 161 6.69 4.55 3.43
N ALA A 162 7.88 4.02 3.73
CA ALA A 162 8.97 4.83 4.29
C ALA A 162 9.45 5.93 3.33
N ALA A 163 9.68 5.63 2.04
CA ALA A 163 10.11 6.62 1.06
C ALA A 163 9.10 7.74 0.85
N THR A 164 7.80 7.39 0.76
CA THR A 164 6.74 8.39 0.57
C THR A 164 6.60 9.31 1.79
N ALA A 165 6.67 8.75 3.01
CA ALA A 165 6.59 9.53 4.25
C ALA A 165 7.83 10.41 4.49
N SER A 166 9.00 9.98 4.01
CA SER A 166 10.28 10.72 4.11
C SER A 166 10.52 11.68 2.95
N PHE A 167 9.52 11.89 2.08
CA PHE A 167 9.65 12.78 0.91
C PHE A 167 10.74 12.37 -0.08
N MET A 168 11.10 11.08 -0.13
CA MET A 168 12.04 10.51 -1.10
C MET A 168 11.36 10.13 -2.43
N CYS A 169 10.05 10.25 -2.52
CA CYS A 169 9.24 10.25 -3.76
C CYS A 169 7.93 10.99 -3.51
N ALA A 170 7.28 11.45 -4.57
CA ALA A 170 5.99 12.15 -4.46
C ALA A 170 4.84 11.18 -4.19
N THR A 171 4.90 10.02 -4.82
CA THR A 171 4.00 8.88 -4.67
C THR A 171 4.75 7.59 -4.96
N SER A 172 4.24 6.45 -4.50
CA SER A 172 4.87 5.16 -4.77
C SER A 172 3.83 4.09 -5.12
N LEU A 173 4.29 3.00 -5.75
CA LEU A 173 3.49 1.80 -5.91
C LEU A 173 3.88 0.74 -4.89
N GLY A 174 2.86 0.15 -4.27
CA GLY A 174 2.94 -1.05 -3.47
C GLY A 174 2.17 -2.22 -4.11
N GLU A 175 2.26 -3.37 -3.46
CA GLU A 175 1.43 -4.54 -3.75
C GLU A 175 0.77 -4.99 -2.44
N ASP A 176 -0.51 -5.41 -2.50
CA ASP A 176 -1.33 -5.80 -1.37
C ASP A 176 -1.95 -7.18 -1.59
N THR A 177 -1.41 -8.18 -0.89
CA THR A 177 -1.99 -9.52 -0.74
C THR A 177 -2.94 -9.56 0.45
N GLY A 178 -2.47 -9.13 1.61
CA GLY A 178 -3.19 -9.17 2.88
C GLY A 178 -3.04 -7.88 3.70
N GLY A 179 -2.97 -6.70 3.03
CA GLY A 179 -2.81 -5.41 3.65
C GLY A 179 -1.47 -4.73 3.39
N SER A 180 -0.67 -5.23 2.43
CA SER A 180 0.70 -4.73 2.22
C SER A 180 0.81 -3.37 1.49
N ILE A 181 -0.28 -2.69 1.22
CA ILE A 181 -0.38 -1.25 0.90
C ILE A 181 -0.92 -0.50 2.13
N ARG A 182 -2.03 -0.99 2.70
CA ARG A 182 -2.76 -0.33 3.77
C ARG A 182 -1.98 -0.27 5.09
N GLY A 183 -1.27 -1.35 5.43
CA GLY A 183 -0.42 -1.40 6.62
C GLY A 183 0.74 -0.40 6.57
N PRO A 184 1.58 -0.38 5.50
CA PRO A 184 2.60 0.66 5.33
C PRO A 184 2.04 2.08 5.31
N ALA A 185 0.89 2.32 4.68
CA ALA A 185 0.23 3.62 4.71
C ALA A 185 -0.17 4.03 6.13
N ALA A 186 -0.79 3.12 6.91
CA ALA A 186 -1.17 3.38 8.30
C ALA A 186 0.04 3.68 9.19
N ASN A 187 1.08 2.83 9.13
CA ASN A 187 2.26 2.96 9.99
C ASN A 187 3.12 4.18 9.65
N CYS A 188 3.01 4.71 8.44
CA CYS A 188 3.77 5.86 7.98
C CYS A 188 2.94 7.15 7.88
N GLY A 189 1.65 7.14 8.29
CA GLY A 189 0.78 8.33 8.27
C GLY A 189 0.40 8.78 6.86
N LEU A 190 0.16 7.84 5.96
CA LEU A 190 -0.09 8.05 4.54
C LEU A 190 -1.47 7.56 4.11
N VAL A 191 -1.83 7.87 2.88
CA VAL A 191 -2.97 7.30 2.17
C VAL A 191 -2.49 6.14 1.30
N GLY A 192 -3.12 4.97 1.44
CA GLY A 192 -2.81 3.82 0.60
C GLY A 192 -4.07 3.07 0.21
N ILE A 193 -4.29 2.87 -1.10
CA ILE A 193 -5.46 2.14 -1.60
C ILE A 193 -5.07 0.79 -2.19
N ARG A 194 -5.68 -0.26 -1.66
CA ARG A 194 -5.86 -1.53 -2.34
C ARG A 194 -7.07 -1.40 -3.25
N PRO A 195 -6.94 -1.32 -4.58
CA PRO A 195 -8.10 -1.28 -5.47
C PRO A 195 -8.82 -2.63 -5.53
N THR A 196 -9.98 -2.67 -6.14
CA THR A 196 -10.70 -3.91 -6.47
C THR A 196 -9.78 -4.87 -7.22
N TRP A 197 -9.83 -6.15 -6.87
CA TRP A 197 -9.09 -7.18 -7.60
C TRP A 197 -9.51 -7.19 -9.08
N GLY A 198 -8.51 -7.00 -9.96
CA GLY A 198 -8.74 -6.83 -11.40
C GLY A 198 -8.97 -5.38 -11.87
N ARG A 199 -8.89 -4.37 -11.00
CA ARG A 199 -8.91 -2.95 -11.42
C ARG A 199 -7.57 -2.52 -12.03
N VAL A 200 -6.47 -3.09 -11.57
CA VAL A 200 -5.09 -2.82 -11.99
C VAL A 200 -4.44 -4.11 -12.46
N SER A 201 -3.69 -4.04 -13.55
CA SER A 201 -2.93 -5.19 -14.09
C SER A 201 -1.81 -5.63 -13.14
N ARG A 202 -1.61 -6.94 -13.05
CA ARG A 202 -0.50 -7.58 -12.34
C ARG A 202 0.55 -8.17 -13.29
N PHE A 203 0.42 -7.92 -14.59
CA PHE A 203 1.43 -8.39 -15.56
C PHE A 203 2.78 -7.73 -15.30
N GLY A 204 3.83 -8.55 -15.21
CA GLY A 204 5.18 -8.10 -14.89
C GLY A 204 5.37 -7.79 -13.40
N VAL A 205 4.63 -8.44 -12.52
CA VAL A 205 4.80 -8.33 -11.06
C VAL A 205 5.04 -9.71 -10.48
N ASP A 206 6.07 -9.87 -9.67
CA ASP A 206 6.32 -11.13 -8.96
C ASP A 206 5.18 -11.36 -7.95
N GLY A 207 4.43 -12.44 -8.16
CA GLY A 207 3.27 -12.74 -7.34
C GLY A 207 3.62 -13.20 -5.93
N ALA A 208 2.74 -12.88 -4.98
CA ALA A 208 2.74 -13.44 -3.64
C ALA A 208 1.55 -14.38 -3.41
N SER A 209 0.38 -14.05 -3.96
CA SER A 209 -0.81 -14.91 -3.90
C SER A 209 -1.69 -14.66 -5.11
N TRP A 210 -1.89 -15.67 -5.92
CA TRP A 210 -2.67 -15.60 -7.17
C TRP A 210 -4.05 -14.97 -7.00
N SER A 211 -4.76 -15.35 -5.94
CA SER A 211 -6.17 -14.96 -5.76
C SER A 211 -6.37 -13.70 -4.92
N LEU A 212 -5.29 -13.11 -4.37
CA LEU A 212 -5.38 -11.99 -3.43
C LEU A 212 -4.63 -10.73 -3.89
N ASP A 213 -3.55 -10.85 -4.66
CA ASP A 213 -2.67 -9.73 -5.00
C ASP A 213 -3.35 -8.63 -5.79
N THR A 214 -3.08 -7.38 -5.41
CA THR A 214 -3.40 -6.17 -6.18
C THR A 214 -2.28 -5.15 -6.09
N ILE A 215 -2.12 -4.34 -7.13
CA ILE A 215 -1.17 -3.22 -7.15
C ILE A 215 -1.94 -1.92 -6.91
N GLY A 216 -1.38 -1.05 -6.10
CA GLY A 216 -1.99 0.25 -5.85
C GLY A 216 -1.00 1.27 -5.28
N PRO A 217 -1.40 2.55 -5.25
CA PRO A 217 -0.56 3.64 -4.77
C PRO A 217 -0.51 3.75 -3.24
N ILE A 218 0.62 4.30 -2.78
CA ILE A 218 0.81 4.88 -1.45
C ILE A 218 1.26 6.32 -1.66
N SER A 219 0.51 7.28 -1.13
CA SER A 219 0.68 8.71 -1.38
C SER A 219 0.50 9.53 -0.11
N ARG A 220 0.90 10.78 -0.11
CA ARG A 220 0.74 11.67 1.06
C ARG A 220 -0.68 12.19 1.22
N THR A 221 -1.43 12.31 0.11
CA THR A 221 -2.81 12.82 0.11
C THR A 221 -3.74 11.90 -0.66
N VAL A 222 -5.04 12.00 -0.38
CA VAL A 222 -6.08 11.26 -1.12
C VAL A 222 -6.09 11.67 -2.60
N LYS A 223 -5.84 12.94 -2.90
CA LYS A 223 -5.82 13.45 -4.27
C LYS A 223 -4.65 12.86 -5.07
N ASP A 224 -3.45 12.78 -4.47
CA ASP A 224 -2.29 12.15 -5.10
C ASP A 224 -2.51 10.63 -5.30
N CYS A 225 -3.18 9.99 -4.34
CA CYS A 225 -3.55 8.59 -4.43
C CYS A 225 -4.54 8.33 -5.58
N ALA A 226 -5.57 9.19 -5.73
CA ALA A 226 -6.53 9.15 -6.82
C ALA A 226 -5.86 9.36 -8.19
N LEU A 227 -4.97 10.35 -8.29
CA LEU A 227 -4.21 10.68 -9.49
C LEU A 227 -3.33 9.49 -9.95
N THR A 228 -2.63 8.87 -8.99
CA THR A 228 -1.75 7.74 -9.26
C THR A 228 -2.57 6.49 -9.62
N LEU A 229 -3.67 6.21 -8.92
CA LEU A 229 -4.57 5.09 -9.25
C LEU A 229 -5.16 5.26 -10.67
N GLY A 230 -5.63 6.45 -11.02
CA GLY A 230 -6.16 6.76 -12.35
C GLY A 230 -5.13 6.49 -13.47
N SER A 231 -3.87 6.75 -13.17
CA SER A 231 -2.78 6.55 -14.14
C SER A 231 -2.45 5.07 -14.38
N ILE A 232 -2.72 4.16 -13.44
CA ILE A 232 -2.35 2.73 -13.55
C ILE A 232 -3.54 1.79 -13.79
N ALA A 233 -4.78 2.22 -13.47
CA ALA A 233 -5.98 1.41 -13.60
C ALA A 233 -6.30 1.04 -15.05
N GLY A 234 -7.12 -0.02 -15.24
CA GLY A 234 -7.75 -0.38 -16.50
C GLY A 234 -7.35 -1.72 -17.08
N HIS A 235 -8.10 -2.10 -18.11
CA HIS A 235 -7.94 -3.36 -18.80
C HIS A 235 -6.57 -3.52 -19.44
N ASP A 236 -6.04 -4.74 -19.36
CA ASP A 236 -4.76 -5.14 -19.95
C ASP A 236 -4.91 -6.50 -20.61
N LEU A 237 -4.56 -6.58 -21.90
CA LEU A 237 -4.58 -7.84 -22.63
C LEU A 237 -3.58 -8.88 -22.11
N ASN A 238 -2.50 -8.42 -21.45
CA ASN A 238 -1.50 -9.30 -20.87
C ASN A 238 -1.95 -9.86 -19.49
N ASP A 239 -2.95 -9.24 -18.84
CA ASP A 239 -3.60 -9.76 -17.65
C ASP A 239 -5.12 -9.89 -17.88
N PRO A 240 -5.57 -11.04 -18.42
CA PRO A 240 -6.97 -11.25 -18.81
C PRO A 240 -7.96 -11.19 -17.64
N ARG A 241 -7.47 -11.11 -16.40
CA ARG A 241 -8.30 -10.95 -15.20
C ARG A 241 -8.66 -9.49 -14.91
N THR A 242 -8.09 -8.55 -15.66
CA THR A 242 -8.43 -7.13 -15.51
C THR A 242 -9.82 -6.84 -16.07
N SER A 243 -10.58 -6.04 -15.31
CA SER A 243 -11.93 -5.63 -15.68
C SER A 243 -11.93 -4.71 -16.91
N LYS A 244 -12.96 -4.85 -17.74
CA LYS A 244 -13.24 -3.95 -18.88
C LYS A 244 -14.12 -2.77 -18.52
N LEU A 245 -14.53 -2.65 -17.26
CA LEU A 245 -15.32 -1.52 -16.79
C LEU A 245 -14.54 -0.21 -17.00
N THR A 246 -15.24 0.80 -17.47
CA THR A 246 -14.70 2.15 -17.66
C THR A 246 -14.09 2.67 -16.35
N ILE A 247 -12.96 3.35 -16.48
CA ILE A 247 -12.28 3.98 -15.36
C ILE A 247 -12.81 5.41 -15.28
N PRO A 248 -13.38 5.81 -14.13
CA PRO A 248 -13.76 7.20 -13.93
C PRO A 248 -12.51 8.07 -13.78
N ASP A 249 -12.62 9.36 -14.02
CA ASP A 249 -11.64 10.31 -13.53
C ASP A 249 -11.78 10.41 -12.00
N TYR A 250 -10.89 9.73 -11.30
CA TYR A 250 -10.94 9.68 -9.82
C TYR A 250 -10.73 11.05 -9.20
N VAL A 251 -9.92 11.92 -9.81
CA VAL A 251 -9.64 13.28 -9.30
C VAL A 251 -10.86 14.18 -9.47
N GLU A 252 -11.52 14.14 -10.62
CA GLU A 252 -12.77 14.88 -10.86
C GLU A 252 -13.90 14.45 -9.89
N LYS A 253 -13.89 13.20 -9.45
CA LYS A 253 -14.88 12.67 -8.49
C LYS A 253 -14.60 13.04 -7.03
N LEU A 254 -13.51 13.72 -6.71
CA LEU A 254 -13.21 14.23 -5.36
C LEU A 254 -13.97 15.54 -5.09
N THR A 255 -15.27 15.44 -4.93
CA THR A 255 -16.12 16.61 -4.70
C THR A 255 -16.18 17.04 -3.23
N GLY A 256 -15.83 16.14 -2.30
CA GLY A 256 -16.00 16.34 -0.86
C GLY A 256 -17.43 16.21 -0.37
N GLU A 257 -18.42 16.09 -1.27
CA GLU A 257 -19.82 15.92 -0.90
C GLU A 257 -20.10 14.46 -0.49
N ILE A 258 -20.48 14.24 0.77
CA ILE A 258 -20.76 12.91 1.33
C ILE A 258 -22.10 12.85 2.08
N LYS A 259 -22.93 13.91 1.97
CA LYS A 259 -24.22 13.93 2.62
C LYS A 259 -25.09 12.74 2.19
N GLY A 260 -25.59 12.01 3.18
CA GLY A 260 -26.44 10.82 2.97
C GLY A 260 -25.70 9.54 2.62
N ILE A 261 -24.35 9.56 2.49
CA ILE A 261 -23.54 8.34 2.36
C ILE A 261 -23.72 7.52 3.64
N ARG A 262 -24.04 6.25 3.49
CA ARG A 262 -24.21 5.33 4.62
C ARG A 262 -22.91 4.58 4.90
N ILE A 263 -22.41 4.71 6.13
CA ILE A 263 -21.15 4.09 6.58
C ILE A 263 -21.45 3.08 7.68
N GLY A 264 -21.09 1.81 7.45
CA GLY A 264 -21.22 0.73 8.44
C GLY A 264 -19.92 0.57 9.22
N LEU A 265 -19.92 0.88 10.51
CA LEU A 265 -18.78 0.68 11.42
C LEU A 265 -18.79 -0.75 11.96
N ILE A 266 -17.78 -1.57 11.58
CA ILE A 266 -17.78 -3.00 11.91
C ILE A 266 -17.38 -3.20 13.38
N LYS A 267 -18.36 -3.52 14.23
CA LYS A 267 -18.20 -3.58 15.69
C LYS A 267 -17.22 -4.65 16.18
N GLU A 268 -17.09 -5.78 15.47
CA GLU A 268 -16.18 -6.86 15.85
C GLU A 268 -14.72 -6.40 15.92
N PHE A 269 -14.34 -5.42 15.12
CA PHE A 269 -12.98 -4.87 15.11
C PHE A 269 -12.77 -3.73 16.11
N LEU A 270 -13.83 -3.26 16.76
CA LEU A 270 -13.76 -2.24 17.82
C LEU A 270 -13.73 -2.86 19.23
N ASP A 271 -13.97 -4.16 19.33
CA ASP A 271 -13.99 -4.88 20.59
C ASP A 271 -12.56 -5.27 21.01
N PRO A 272 -12.01 -4.67 22.09
CA PRO A 272 -10.66 -4.96 22.54
C PRO A 272 -10.49 -6.40 23.04
N ASP A 273 -11.52 -7.03 23.56
CA ASP A 273 -11.46 -8.41 24.09
C ASP A 273 -11.39 -9.41 22.92
N ILE A 274 -12.09 -9.14 21.83
CA ILE A 274 -12.06 -10.00 20.64
C ILE A 274 -10.75 -9.81 19.87
N MET A 275 -10.39 -8.56 19.58
CA MET A 275 -9.33 -8.24 18.61
C MET A 275 -8.05 -7.68 19.24
N GLY A 276 -8.05 -7.30 20.50
CA GLY A 276 -6.89 -6.71 21.18
C GLY A 276 -6.59 -5.27 20.69
N LEU A 277 -7.64 -4.51 20.40
CA LEU A 277 -7.53 -3.15 19.88
C LEU A 277 -6.98 -2.17 20.93
N ASP A 278 -5.98 -1.39 20.57
CA ASP A 278 -5.44 -0.30 21.36
C ASP A 278 -6.51 0.79 21.57
N HIS A 279 -6.69 1.23 22.83
CA HIS A 279 -7.72 2.21 23.18
C HIS A 279 -7.56 3.55 22.47
N ARG A 280 -6.31 3.98 22.17
CA ARG A 280 -6.02 5.23 21.45
C ARG A 280 -6.45 5.14 19.99
N LEU A 281 -6.19 4.00 19.35
CA LEU A 281 -6.68 3.74 17.99
C LEU A 281 -8.21 3.65 17.97
N ARG A 282 -8.81 2.95 18.96
CA ARG A 282 -10.28 2.92 19.08
C ARG A 282 -10.87 4.33 19.15
N GLN A 283 -10.30 5.19 19.99
CA GLN A 283 -10.75 6.58 20.09
C GLN A 283 -10.57 7.32 18.77
N GLY A 284 -9.41 7.22 18.11
CA GLY A 284 -9.16 7.86 16.82
C GLY A 284 -10.14 7.40 15.73
N ILE A 285 -10.59 6.14 15.76
CA ILE A 285 -11.65 5.65 14.85
C ILE A 285 -13.00 6.31 15.17
N LEU A 286 -13.38 6.38 16.46
CA LEU A 286 -14.65 7.01 16.87
C LEU A 286 -14.65 8.49 16.51
N ASP A 287 -13.59 9.22 16.82
CA ASP A 287 -13.45 10.65 16.46
C ASP A 287 -13.55 10.84 14.93
N SER A 288 -13.01 9.91 14.16
CA SER A 288 -13.05 9.97 12.68
C SER A 288 -14.46 9.76 12.13
N VAL A 289 -15.23 8.84 12.71
CA VAL A 289 -16.63 8.63 12.28
C VAL A 289 -17.52 9.79 12.72
N ASP A 290 -17.22 10.46 13.84
CA ASP A 290 -17.88 11.69 14.23
C ASP A 290 -17.66 12.81 13.21
N VAL A 291 -16.40 13.02 12.76
CA VAL A 291 -16.09 13.95 11.65
C VAL A 291 -16.89 13.62 10.39
N LEU A 292 -16.97 12.35 9.99
CA LEU A 292 -17.74 11.93 8.81
C LEU A 292 -19.26 12.17 9.00
N SER A 293 -19.76 11.98 10.22
CA SER A 293 -21.16 12.26 10.56
C SER A 293 -21.47 13.75 10.49
N ASP A 294 -20.57 14.60 11.01
CA ASP A 294 -20.70 16.08 10.97
C ASP A 294 -20.72 16.59 9.51
N LEU A 295 -20.04 15.87 8.60
CA LEU A 295 -20.05 16.14 7.16
C LEU A 295 -21.29 15.59 6.44
N GLY A 296 -22.23 15.01 7.19
CA GLY A 296 -23.54 14.59 6.71
C GLY A 296 -23.64 13.13 6.30
N ALA A 297 -22.63 12.32 6.54
CA ALA A 297 -22.74 10.86 6.38
C ALA A 297 -23.62 10.26 7.49
N VAL A 298 -24.27 9.14 7.20
CA VAL A 298 -25.08 8.37 8.18
C VAL A 298 -24.23 7.19 8.64
N VAL A 299 -23.73 7.24 9.89
CA VAL A 299 -22.87 6.19 10.45
C VAL A 299 -23.69 5.31 11.40
N GLU A 300 -23.58 3.99 11.21
CA GLU A 300 -24.24 2.99 12.04
C GLU A 300 -23.26 1.85 12.38
N GLU A 301 -23.31 1.34 13.61
CA GLU A 301 -22.61 0.11 13.96
C GLU A 301 -23.28 -1.09 13.30
N ILE A 302 -22.46 -1.97 12.70
CA ILE A 302 -22.92 -3.20 12.04
C ILE A 302 -22.15 -4.41 12.53
N SER A 303 -22.73 -5.58 12.32
CA SER A 303 -22.08 -6.86 12.63
C SER A 303 -21.78 -7.65 11.36
N ILE A 304 -20.52 -8.11 11.24
CA ILE A 304 -20.08 -9.12 10.28
C ILE A 304 -19.44 -10.29 11.06
N PRO A 305 -20.22 -11.21 11.63
CA PRO A 305 -19.78 -12.14 12.66
C PRO A 305 -18.59 -13.02 12.28
N LEU A 306 -18.40 -13.30 11.00
CA LEU A 306 -17.25 -14.11 10.53
C LEU A 306 -16.01 -13.26 10.20
N SER A 307 -16.06 -11.94 10.28
CA SER A 307 -14.94 -11.06 9.94
C SER A 307 -13.68 -11.27 10.79
N PRO A 308 -13.75 -11.61 12.11
CA PRO A 308 -12.56 -11.90 12.91
C PRO A 308 -11.73 -13.10 12.40
N TYR A 309 -12.35 -14.00 11.65
CA TYR A 309 -11.67 -15.18 11.10
C TYR A 309 -11.01 -14.91 9.74
N SER A 310 -11.12 -13.69 9.21
CA SER A 310 -10.55 -13.32 7.91
C SER A 310 -9.03 -13.46 7.88
N GLY A 311 -8.34 -13.18 8.99
CA GLY A 311 -6.89 -13.37 9.11
C GLY A 311 -6.46 -14.81 8.95
N ALA A 312 -7.13 -15.74 9.62
CA ALA A 312 -6.84 -17.16 9.49
C ALA A 312 -7.06 -17.66 8.06
N ALA A 313 -8.19 -17.28 7.43
CA ALA A 313 -8.49 -17.66 6.06
C ALA A 313 -7.48 -17.07 5.05
N SER A 314 -7.18 -15.77 5.14
CA SER A 314 -6.27 -15.10 4.20
C SER A 314 -4.83 -15.62 4.32
N ARG A 315 -4.35 -15.85 5.55
CA ARG A 315 -3.00 -16.43 5.77
C ARG A 315 -2.90 -17.85 5.24
N THR A 316 -3.90 -18.70 5.48
CA THR A 316 -3.92 -20.07 4.95
C THR A 316 -3.89 -20.06 3.41
N ILE A 317 -4.75 -19.25 2.78
CA ILE A 317 -4.81 -19.14 1.32
C ILE A 317 -3.48 -18.63 0.76
N SER A 318 -2.98 -17.52 1.31
CA SER A 318 -1.74 -16.92 0.79
C SER A 318 -0.51 -17.79 1.04
N ALA A 319 -0.43 -18.55 2.14
CA ALA A 319 0.68 -19.46 2.41
C ALA A 319 0.77 -20.56 1.35
N VAL A 320 -0.34 -21.25 1.06
CA VAL A 320 -0.38 -22.32 0.05
C VAL A 320 -0.13 -21.78 -1.36
N GLU A 321 -0.79 -20.67 -1.74
CA GLU A 321 -0.63 -20.11 -3.07
C GLU A 321 0.80 -19.61 -3.31
N ARG A 322 1.44 -18.99 -2.32
CA ARG A 322 2.81 -18.50 -2.41
C ARG A 322 3.83 -19.64 -2.57
N SER A 323 3.73 -20.69 -1.77
CA SER A 323 4.63 -21.83 -1.91
C SER A 323 4.47 -22.50 -3.27
N SER A 324 3.25 -22.56 -3.79
CA SER A 324 2.96 -23.13 -5.11
C SER A 324 3.49 -22.28 -6.28
N LEU A 325 3.76 -20.98 -6.08
CA LEU A 325 4.33 -20.11 -7.12
C LEU A 325 5.83 -20.35 -7.35
N HIS A 326 6.55 -20.85 -6.34
CA HIS A 326 8.02 -20.91 -6.34
C HIS A 326 8.58 -22.29 -5.95
N PRO A 327 8.05 -23.41 -6.48
CA PRO A 327 8.43 -24.75 -6.03
C PRO A 327 9.91 -25.08 -6.32
N GLU A 328 10.51 -24.50 -7.35
CA GLU A 328 11.92 -24.74 -7.69
C GLU A 328 12.86 -24.10 -6.66
N TRP A 329 12.54 -22.93 -6.15
CA TRP A 329 13.35 -22.27 -5.12
C TRP A 329 13.34 -23.05 -3.80
N LEU A 330 12.20 -23.62 -3.44
CA LEU A 330 12.09 -24.48 -2.26
C LEU A 330 12.93 -25.78 -2.39
N ARG A 331 13.11 -26.27 -3.62
CA ARG A 331 13.92 -27.47 -3.86
C ARG A 331 15.41 -27.17 -3.95
N ASN A 332 15.80 -26.07 -4.59
CA ASN A 332 17.17 -25.83 -5.03
C ASN A 332 17.87 -24.67 -4.29
N ASN A 333 17.13 -23.73 -3.73
CA ASN A 333 17.67 -22.48 -3.19
C ASN A 333 17.20 -22.16 -1.76
N LEU A 334 16.73 -23.17 -1.02
CA LEU A 334 16.12 -22.98 0.30
C LEU A 334 17.07 -22.24 1.29
N GLU A 335 18.38 -22.52 1.19
CA GLU A 335 19.39 -21.91 2.06
C GLU A 335 19.66 -20.44 1.76
N GLU A 336 19.32 -19.96 0.57
CA GLU A 336 19.47 -18.55 0.18
C GLU A 336 18.36 -17.66 0.71
N LEU A 337 17.22 -18.26 1.13
CA LEU A 337 16.13 -17.54 1.74
C LEU A 337 16.47 -17.10 3.17
N HIS A 338 15.95 -15.95 3.57
CA HIS A 338 15.97 -15.54 4.98
C HIS A 338 15.30 -16.63 5.84
N PRO A 339 15.83 -16.95 7.06
CA PRO A 339 15.29 -18.04 7.89
C PRO A 339 13.78 -17.98 8.13
N ASN A 340 13.22 -16.80 8.37
CA ASN A 340 11.77 -16.63 8.56
C ASN A 340 10.98 -16.85 7.26
N THR A 341 11.50 -16.43 6.12
CA THR A 341 10.91 -16.70 4.80
C THR A 341 10.91 -18.20 4.51
N ARG A 342 12.03 -18.88 4.77
CA ARG A 342 12.18 -20.34 4.63
C ARG A 342 11.14 -21.09 5.44
N ILE A 343 11.00 -20.74 6.74
CA ILE A 343 10.00 -21.32 7.63
C ILE A 343 8.59 -21.16 7.05
N ALA A 344 8.25 -19.95 6.59
CA ALA A 344 6.92 -19.65 6.10
C ALA A 344 6.60 -20.37 4.76
N PHE A 345 7.56 -20.47 3.83
CA PHE A 345 7.41 -21.22 2.60
C PHE A 345 7.25 -22.72 2.88
N THR A 346 8.12 -23.29 3.73
CA THR A 346 8.05 -24.72 4.11
C THR A 346 6.71 -25.02 4.80
N ALA A 347 6.26 -24.16 5.70
CA ALA A 347 4.95 -24.32 6.35
C ALA A 347 3.80 -24.29 5.33
N GLY A 348 3.89 -23.47 4.28
CA GLY A 348 2.90 -23.40 3.20
C GLY A 348 2.77 -24.72 2.43
N GLU A 349 3.89 -25.38 2.14
CA GLU A 349 3.92 -26.71 1.47
C GLU A 349 3.29 -27.82 2.33
N LEU A 350 3.36 -27.68 3.66
CA LEU A 350 2.85 -28.69 4.59
C LEU A 350 1.36 -28.52 4.91
N ILE A 351 0.70 -27.47 4.45
CA ILE A 351 -0.74 -27.27 4.66
C ILE A 351 -1.53 -28.29 3.81
N PRO A 352 -2.32 -29.18 4.44
CA PRO A 352 -3.13 -30.14 3.70
C PRO A 352 -4.18 -29.44 2.82
N ALA A 353 -4.45 -30.00 1.62
CA ALA A 353 -5.44 -29.48 0.69
C ALA A 353 -6.82 -29.28 1.33
N GLN A 354 -7.20 -30.14 2.30
CA GLN A 354 -8.45 -30.01 3.05
C GLN A 354 -8.52 -28.71 3.89
N ILE A 355 -7.40 -28.25 4.41
CA ILE A 355 -7.33 -26.99 5.18
C ILE A 355 -7.45 -25.81 4.24
N TYR A 356 -6.74 -25.82 3.11
CA TYR A 356 -6.89 -24.82 2.06
C TYR A 356 -8.35 -24.74 1.56
N TYR A 357 -8.97 -25.90 1.32
CA TYR A 357 -10.37 -25.97 0.90
C TYR A 357 -11.33 -25.38 1.95
N LYS A 358 -11.10 -25.68 3.26
CA LYS A 358 -11.87 -25.07 4.35
C LYS A 358 -11.71 -23.54 4.38
N ALA A 359 -10.49 -23.04 4.17
CA ALA A 359 -10.21 -21.60 4.10
C ALA A 359 -10.97 -20.94 2.92
N GLN A 360 -11.04 -21.59 1.74
CA GLN A 360 -11.82 -21.10 0.59
C GLN A 360 -13.34 -21.11 0.86
N LYS A 361 -13.85 -22.11 1.58
CA LYS A 361 -15.27 -22.12 2.03
C LYS A 361 -15.54 -20.98 3.01
N LEU A 362 -14.64 -20.77 3.98
CA LEU A 362 -14.76 -19.66 4.93
C LEU A 362 -14.69 -18.31 4.21
N ARG A 363 -13.79 -18.14 3.23
CA ARG A 363 -13.75 -16.97 2.34
C ARG A 363 -15.11 -16.70 1.69
N THR A 364 -15.77 -17.74 1.20
CA THR A 364 -17.08 -17.62 0.56
C THR A 364 -18.14 -17.10 1.53
N LEU A 365 -18.15 -17.60 2.77
CA LEU A 365 -19.10 -17.17 3.81
C LEU A 365 -18.83 -15.73 4.27
N ILE A 366 -17.57 -15.37 4.50
CA ILE A 366 -17.16 -13.99 4.83
C ILE A 366 -17.58 -13.04 3.71
N ARG A 367 -17.30 -13.41 2.45
CA ARG A 367 -17.69 -12.62 1.27
C ARG A 367 -19.20 -12.40 1.23
N LYS A 368 -19.99 -13.44 1.50
CA LYS A 368 -21.46 -13.33 1.52
C LYS A 368 -21.90 -12.31 2.58
N GLN A 369 -21.40 -12.38 3.81
CA GLN A 369 -21.75 -11.45 4.88
C GLN A 369 -21.33 -10.00 4.55
N THR A 370 -20.10 -9.82 4.05
CA THR A 370 -19.60 -8.49 3.67
C THR A 370 -20.39 -7.90 2.50
N THR A 371 -20.72 -8.71 1.49
CA THR A 371 -21.52 -8.26 0.33
C THR A 371 -22.94 -7.90 0.76
N GLU A 372 -23.52 -8.64 1.72
CA GLU A 372 -24.85 -8.30 2.26
C GLU A 372 -24.83 -6.96 2.98
N ALA A 373 -23.83 -6.72 3.85
CA ALA A 373 -23.65 -5.43 4.50
C ALA A 373 -23.50 -4.28 3.48
N LEU A 374 -22.75 -4.50 2.39
CA LEU A 374 -22.56 -3.49 1.34
C LEU A 374 -23.81 -3.25 0.46
N LYS A 375 -24.93 -3.97 0.64
CA LYS A 375 -26.20 -3.59 0.00
C LYS A 375 -26.83 -2.39 0.70
N ASP A 376 -26.74 -2.36 2.03
CA ASP A 376 -27.35 -1.33 2.86
C ASP A 376 -26.40 -0.15 3.14
N PHE A 377 -25.09 -0.38 3.07
CA PHE A 377 -24.07 0.62 3.31
C PHE A 377 -23.21 0.87 2.06
N ASP A 378 -22.82 2.13 1.86
CA ASP A 378 -21.94 2.53 0.75
C ASP A 378 -20.49 2.24 1.08
N ILE A 379 -20.10 2.47 2.34
CA ILE A 379 -18.75 2.31 2.87
C ILE A 379 -18.79 1.49 4.16
N LEU A 380 -17.80 0.64 4.36
CA LEU A 380 -17.50 -0.02 5.63
C LEU A 380 -16.27 0.63 6.26
N ALA A 381 -16.33 0.85 7.58
CA ALA A 381 -15.24 1.47 8.34
C ALA A 381 -14.75 0.55 9.45
N MET A 382 -13.44 0.53 9.68
CA MET A 382 -12.77 -0.23 10.75
C MET A 382 -11.31 0.22 10.91
N PRO A 383 -10.59 -0.19 11.98
CA PRO A 383 -9.14 0.04 12.08
C PRO A 383 -8.35 -0.70 10.99
N VAL A 384 -7.16 -0.18 10.64
CA VAL A 384 -6.22 -0.88 9.73
C VAL A 384 -5.44 -1.98 10.46
N ASP A 385 -5.14 -1.75 11.72
CA ASP A 385 -4.33 -2.62 12.61
C ASP A 385 -4.91 -2.62 14.03
N SER A 386 -4.27 -3.35 14.95
CA SER A 386 -4.68 -3.36 16.37
C SER A 386 -4.14 -2.16 17.17
N GLY A 387 -3.23 -1.35 16.62
CA GLY A 387 -2.60 -0.22 17.31
C GLY A 387 -1.51 0.44 16.47
N PRO A 388 -0.67 1.29 17.07
CA PRO A 388 0.43 1.95 16.38
C PRO A 388 1.50 0.97 15.91
N ALA A 389 2.41 1.44 15.05
CA ALA A 389 3.52 0.67 14.52
C ALA A 389 4.31 -0.04 15.63
N GLN A 390 4.53 -1.35 15.47
CA GLN A 390 5.19 -2.18 16.46
C GLN A 390 6.72 -2.04 16.41
N ILE A 391 7.39 -2.15 17.56
CA ILE A 391 8.84 -2.29 17.64
C ILE A 391 9.24 -3.58 16.90
N MET A 392 10.28 -3.51 16.07
CA MET A 392 10.75 -4.66 15.32
C MET A 392 11.51 -5.64 16.21
N ASN A 393 11.11 -6.91 16.17
CA ASN A 393 11.92 -7.98 16.74
C ASN A 393 12.98 -8.39 15.72
N LEU A 394 14.23 -8.08 16.00
CA LEU A 394 15.36 -8.35 15.09
C LEU A 394 15.88 -9.80 15.16
N THR A 395 15.34 -10.63 16.03
CA THR A 395 15.77 -12.03 16.21
C THR A 395 14.97 -12.95 15.28
N PRO A 396 15.61 -13.60 14.29
CA PRO A 396 14.95 -14.62 13.47
C PRO A 396 14.53 -15.83 14.30
N GLY A 397 13.42 -16.48 13.93
CA GLY A 397 13.03 -17.72 14.55
C GLY A 397 11.54 -18.04 14.49
N VAL A 398 11.16 -19.19 15.02
CA VAL A 398 9.76 -19.60 15.11
C VAL A 398 9.07 -18.75 16.19
N PRO A 399 7.97 -18.06 15.88
CA PRO A 399 7.25 -17.25 16.85
C PRO A 399 6.62 -18.11 17.94
N SER A 400 6.50 -17.56 19.16
CA SER A 400 5.70 -18.20 20.20
C SER A 400 4.24 -18.33 19.76
N LYS A 401 3.48 -19.24 20.39
CA LYS A 401 2.04 -19.40 20.11
C LYS A 401 1.28 -18.08 20.28
N GLU A 402 1.55 -17.33 21.35
CA GLU A 402 0.92 -16.02 21.60
C GLU A 402 1.25 -14.99 20.51
N SER A 403 2.50 -14.95 20.04
CA SER A 403 2.92 -14.12 18.92
C SER A 403 2.21 -14.51 17.61
N ALA A 404 2.06 -15.81 17.37
CA ALA A 404 1.36 -16.33 16.20
C ALA A 404 -0.14 -16.00 16.24
N ASP A 405 -0.79 -16.19 17.39
CA ASP A 405 -2.21 -15.87 17.60
C ASP A 405 -2.46 -14.35 17.41
N ARG A 406 -1.60 -13.49 17.97
CA ARG A 406 -1.63 -12.05 17.77
C ARG A 406 -1.46 -11.69 16.30
N ALA A 407 -0.52 -12.31 15.62
CA ALA A 407 -0.28 -12.07 14.19
C ALA A 407 -1.48 -12.48 13.32
N ILE A 408 -2.24 -13.53 13.70
CA ILE A 408 -3.47 -13.94 13.02
C ILE A 408 -4.58 -12.91 13.27
N LYS A 409 -4.75 -12.43 14.51
CA LYS A 409 -5.70 -11.37 14.84
C LYS A 409 -5.40 -10.09 14.04
N ASN A 410 -4.13 -9.64 14.04
CA ASN A 410 -3.70 -8.47 13.26
C ASN A 410 -3.94 -8.65 11.75
N ALA A 411 -3.74 -9.86 11.23
CA ALA A 411 -4.05 -10.15 9.84
C ALA A 411 -5.55 -10.04 9.51
N SER A 412 -6.45 -10.17 10.50
CA SER A 412 -7.89 -10.04 10.28
C SER A 412 -8.30 -8.61 9.93
N TYR A 413 -7.66 -7.60 10.53
CA TYR A 413 -7.92 -6.19 10.24
C TYR A 413 -7.72 -5.86 8.75
N ARG A 414 -6.67 -6.38 8.14
CA ARG A 414 -6.32 -6.13 6.75
C ARG A 414 -6.84 -7.22 5.80
N GLY A 415 -6.93 -8.46 6.27
CA GLY A 415 -7.31 -9.64 5.48
C GLY A 415 -8.76 -9.63 5.00
N LEU A 416 -9.68 -9.00 5.73
CA LEU A 416 -11.10 -8.99 5.40
C LEU A 416 -11.35 -8.55 3.93
N PHE A 417 -10.92 -7.33 3.59
CA PHE A 417 -11.18 -6.77 2.25
C PHE A 417 -10.32 -7.41 1.16
N SER A 418 -9.18 -7.99 1.52
CA SER A 418 -8.39 -8.82 0.59
C SER A 418 -9.16 -10.08 0.18
N LEU A 419 -9.73 -10.81 1.13
CA LEU A 419 -10.50 -12.03 0.88
C LEU A 419 -11.74 -11.79 0.01
N VAL A 420 -12.43 -10.67 0.23
CA VAL A 420 -13.69 -10.38 -0.47
C VAL A 420 -13.47 -9.60 -1.78
N SER A 421 -12.22 -9.25 -2.08
CA SER A 421 -11.83 -8.54 -3.32
C SER A 421 -12.41 -7.13 -3.44
N CYS A 422 -12.80 -6.51 -2.33
CA CYS A 422 -13.29 -5.13 -2.27
C CYS A 422 -12.12 -4.13 -2.31
N PRO A 423 -12.33 -2.92 -2.85
CA PRO A 423 -11.40 -1.83 -2.68
C PRO A 423 -11.38 -1.39 -1.22
N ALA A 424 -10.20 -1.13 -0.69
CA ALA A 424 -10.03 -0.65 0.68
C ALA A 424 -8.87 0.34 0.76
N LEU A 425 -9.07 1.39 1.55
CA LEU A 425 -8.14 2.50 1.66
C LEU A 425 -7.81 2.74 3.13
N SER A 426 -6.56 3.09 3.41
CA SER A 426 -6.08 3.57 4.69
C SER A 426 -5.88 5.08 4.65
N VAL A 427 -6.37 5.79 5.68
CA VAL A 427 -6.05 7.20 5.96
C VAL A 427 -5.63 7.35 7.41
N CYS A 428 -4.82 8.36 7.72
CA CYS A 428 -4.44 8.66 9.10
C CYS A 428 -5.64 9.18 9.89
N CYS A 429 -5.85 8.64 11.11
CA CYS A 429 -6.95 9.02 12.01
C CYS A 429 -6.48 9.53 13.36
N GLY A 430 -5.24 9.97 13.46
CA GLY A 430 -4.65 10.49 14.68
C GLY A 430 -3.25 9.97 14.93
N PHE A 431 -2.74 10.27 16.11
CA PHE A 431 -1.39 9.87 16.54
C PHE A 431 -1.43 9.35 17.98
N ALA A 432 -0.78 8.21 18.21
CA ALA A 432 -0.50 7.72 19.54
C ALA A 432 0.81 8.31 20.06
N ASP A 433 0.86 8.68 21.33
CA ASP A 433 2.12 9.03 22.00
C ASP A 433 2.77 7.76 22.56
N GLU A 434 4.00 7.51 22.16
CA GLU A 434 4.83 6.43 22.62
C GLU A 434 6.16 6.98 23.15
N ASN A 435 6.20 7.29 24.45
CA ASN A 435 7.37 7.87 25.10
C ASN A 435 7.86 9.18 24.42
N GLY A 436 6.91 10.05 24.07
CA GLY A 436 7.18 11.33 23.43
C GLY A 436 7.30 11.27 21.89
N LYS A 437 7.27 10.08 21.29
CA LYS A 437 7.23 9.88 19.84
C LYS A 437 5.78 9.79 19.36
N LYS A 438 5.42 10.56 18.36
CA LYS A 438 4.07 10.56 17.78
C LYS A 438 3.99 9.54 16.64
N LEU A 439 3.23 8.49 16.84
CA LEU A 439 3.06 7.40 15.87
C LEU A 439 1.70 7.47 15.20
N PRO A 440 1.62 7.42 13.86
CA PRO A 440 0.36 7.47 13.14
C PRO A 440 -0.57 6.29 13.48
N LEU A 441 -1.87 6.56 13.42
CA LEU A 441 -2.96 5.58 13.54
C LEU A 441 -3.77 5.56 12.25
N GLY A 442 -4.28 4.39 11.85
CA GLY A 442 -4.93 4.22 10.55
C GLY A 442 -6.41 3.83 10.64
N LEU A 443 -7.29 4.66 10.05
CA LEU A 443 -8.66 4.33 9.70
C LEU A 443 -8.67 3.58 8.35
N GLN A 444 -9.40 2.48 8.26
CA GLN A 444 -9.65 1.75 7.03
C GLN A 444 -11.09 1.96 6.57
N LEU A 445 -11.22 2.43 5.33
CA LEU A 445 -12.50 2.54 4.63
C LEU A 445 -12.52 1.54 3.47
N ALA A 446 -13.66 0.91 3.21
CA ALA A 446 -13.82 -0.03 2.09
C ALA A 446 -15.18 0.15 1.42
N GLY A 447 -15.21 -0.01 0.11
CA GLY A 447 -16.40 0.17 -0.72
C GLY A 447 -16.81 -1.09 -1.47
N ARG A 448 -17.87 -0.97 -2.28
CA ARG A 448 -18.26 -2.01 -3.23
C ARG A 448 -17.19 -2.24 -4.29
N PRO A 449 -17.08 -3.46 -4.83
CA PRO A 449 -16.16 -3.69 -5.95
C PRO A 449 -16.38 -2.70 -7.10
N PHE A 450 -15.28 -2.11 -7.57
CA PHE A 450 -15.22 -1.10 -8.63
C PHE A 450 -15.82 0.28 -8.30
N ASP A 451 -16.09 0.55 -7.02
CA ASP A 451 -16.58 1.86 -6.55
C ASP A 451 -15.45 2.66 -5.83
N GLU A 452 -14.23 2.57 -6.36
CA GLU A 452 -13.06 3.30 -5.83
C GLU A 452 -13.28 4.82 -5.81
N ALA A 453 -14.07 5.35 -6.74
CA ALA A 453 -14.36 6.79 -6.81
C ALA A 453 -15.12 7.28 -5.56
N LYS A 454 -16.17 6.56 -5.15
CA LYS A 454 -16.91 6.89 -3.93
C LYS A 454 -16.04 6.75 -2.69
N LEU A 455 -15.25 5.65 -2.61
CA LEU A 455 -14.34 5.40 -1.51
C LEU A 455 -13.31 6.53 -1.35
N LEU A 456 -12.69 6.96 -2.46
CA LEU A 456 -11.75 8.07 -2.48
C LEU A 456 -12.43 9.40 -2.12
N ASN A 457 -13.67 9.65 -2.57
CA ASN A 457 -14.38 10.87 -2.22
C ASN A 457 -14.71 10.97 -0.72
N VAL A 458 -15.10 9.87 -0.08
CA VAL A 458 -15.32 9.84 1.37
C VAL A 458 -14.02 10.11 2.13
N ALA A 459 -12.92 9.45 1.72
CA ALA A 459 -11.60 9.68 2.30
C ALA A 459 -11.12 11.12 2.08
N TYR A 460 -11.38 11.71 0.91
CA TYR A 460 -11.05 13.09 0.59
C TYR A 460 -11.82 14.08 1.47
N SER A 461 -13.12 13.87 1.62
CA SER A 461 -13.95 14.70 2.51
C SER A 461 -13.40 14.68 3.95
N TYR A 462 -13.03 13.50 4.45
CA TYR A 462 -12.41 13.34 5.76
C TYR A 462 -11.05 14.07 5.83
N GLU A 463 -10.16 13.85 4.85
CA GLU A 463 -8.81 14.47 4.80
C GLU A 463 -8.90 16.00 4.82
N GLN A 464 -9.83 16.61 4.06
CA GLN A 464 -9.99 18.06 3.99
C GLN A 464 -10.53 18.69 5.28
N ASN A 465 -11.09 17.89 6.19
CA ASN A 465 -11.64 18.34 7.48
C ASN A 465 -10.81 17.87 8.68
N THR A 466 -9.58 17.37 8.42
CA THR A 466 -8.60 17.00 9.44
C THR A 466 -7.21 17.50 9.05
N GLU A 467 -6.28 17.55 10.03
CA GLU A 467 -4.92 18.04 9.79
C GLU A 467 -3.85 16.93 9.72
N TRP A 468 -4.26 15.66 9.80
CA TRP A 468 -3.33 14.55 9.97
C TRP A 468 -2.33 14.42 8.82
N HIS A 469 -2.76 14.64 7.58
CA HIS A 469 -1.94 14.58 6.36
C HIS A 469 -0.88 15.69 6.28
N THR A 470 -1.00 16.76 7.09
CA THR A 470 -0.02 17.85 7.14
C THR A 470 1.16 17.56 8.06
N ARG A 471 1.03 16.56 8.93
CA ARG A 471 2.08 16.16 9.86
C ARG A 471 3.23 15.48 9.13
N LYS A 472 4.45 15.75 9.59
CA LYS A 472 5.69 15.22 9.02
C LYS A 472 6.46 14.43 10.06
N PRO A 473 7.14 13.33 9.67
CA PRO A 473 8.03 12.63 10.57
C PRO A 473 9.20 13.53 11.00
N PRO A 474 9.77 13.28 12.19
CA PRO A 474 10.86 14.09 12.76
C PRO A 474 12.23 13.66 12.18
N LEU A 475 12.45 13.88 10.87
CA LEU A 475 13.68 13.51 10.13
C LEU A 475 14.58 14.72 9.88
#